data_3ec7e7a92ef22e7a18bfe319251e8178
#
_entry.id   3ec7e7a92ef22e7a18bfe319251e8178
#
_cell.length_a   1.000
_cell.length_b   1.000
_cell.length_c   1.000
_cell.angle_alpha   90.00
_cell.angle_beta   90.00
_cell.angle_gamma   90.00
#
_symmetry.space_group_name_H-M   'P 1'
#
loop_
_entity.id
_entity.type
_entity.pdbx_description
1 polymer ?
#
loop_
_entity_poly.entity_id
_entity_poly.type
_entity_poly.pdbx_seq_one_letter_code
_entity_poly.pdbx_strand_id
1 'polypeptide(L)'
;MHFLGWMAVAGGLLLLMALSSAYISRLPISTSAIYLLVGIAISPLGFDLLKINVIESKVWFEHLTEVAVIISLFIGGLKLRLPLLNPAWFAAYRLAGPVMLFSIIGVAAFAHLVLGLNAGVSLLLGAILAPTDPVLASAVSVNDAKDKDRMRYGLSGEAGLNDGMAFPFVIFGLLWIENSGAGNWIGGWALHRIVWAVPAGLLLGYFLGRVVGHFAIWLRKQHRDAEAPNDFLALSLIALSYVSAETIWAWGFLATFAAGVGLRHAEIKIVEENPLPDSERETDDSQARHPPAEEVVGANLDKEELQKPAVAAGLVVSEIISFGDTAERILEVLLVVLVGICIASHWDWRAAPLALVFFFIIRPLFAQLFLIKTPTGNVQRWLLGWFGIRGIGSLYYLSYALNHGLTTQAEDAVSLTISIVAISIVLHGVTAQPILSRYEKMIKTESE
;
A
#
# COMPACT_ATOMS: atom_id res chain seq x y z
N MET A 1 13.62 -28.91 -1.53
CA MET A 1 14.96 -28.30 -1.73
C MET A 1 15.74 -28.34 -0.43
N HIS A 2 17.08 -28.56 -0.50
CA HIS A 2 17.96 -28.36 0.64
C HIS A 2 18.14 -26.85 0.92
N PHE A 3 18.47 -26.46 2.16
CA PHE A 3 18.70 -25.07 2.59
C PHE A 3 19.63 -24.29 1.62
N LEU A 4 20.70 -24.94 1.13
CA LEU A 4 21.61 -24.34 0.14
C LEU A 4 20.91 -23.96 -1.17
N GLY A 5 19.93 -24.74 -1.61
CA GLY A 5 19.12 -24.41 -2.80
C GLY A 5 18.28 -23.15 -2.61
N TRP A 6 17.68 -22.99 -1.43
CA TRP A 6 16.94 -21.77 -1.07
C TRP A 6 17.85 -20.55 -1.05
N MET A 7 19.04 -20.67 -0.46
CA MET A 7 20.04 -19.59 -0.47
C MET A 7 20.48 -19.22 -1.89
N ALA A 8 20.70 -20.22 -2.76
CA ALA A 8 21.09 -19.96 -4.14
C ALA A 8 19.99 -19.25 -4.93
N VAL A 9 18.71 -19.63 -4.76
CA VAL A 9 17.57 -18.97 -5.39
C VAL A 9 17.43 -17.53 -4.86
N ALA A 10 17.46 -17.33 -3.55
CA ALA A 10 17.35 -16.00 -2.96
C ALA A 10 18.53 -15.10 -3.38
N GLY A 11 19.76 -15.57 -3.30
CA GLY A 11 20.93 -14.83 -3.73
C GLY A 11 20.94 -14.53 -5.22
N GLY A 12 20.53 -15.50 -6.06
CA GLY A 12 20.37 -15.31 -7.50
C GLY A 12 19.32 -14.25 -7.85
N LEU A 13 18.17 -14.25 -7.16
CA LEU A 13 17.11 -13.25 -7.31
C LEU A 13 17.61 -11.85 -6.93
N LEU A 14 18.25 -11.71 -5.76
CA LEU A 14 18.80 -10.42 -5.32
C LEU A 14 19.88 -9.90 -6.27
N LEU A 15 20.75 -10.78 -6.77
CA LEU A 15 21.76 -10.43 -7.75
C LEU A 15 21.14 -9.99 -9.09
N LEU A 16 20.14 -10.74 -9.56
CA LEU A 16 19.41 -10.42 -10.77
C LEU A 16 18.71 -9.05 -10.65
N MET A 17 18.12 -8.76 -9.50
CA MET A 17 17.55 -7.44 -9.20
C MET A 17 18.60 -6.32 -9.26
N ALA A 18 19.71 -6.51 -8.57
CA ALA A 18 20.76 -5.50 -8.47
C ALA A 18 21.34 -5.17 -9.86
N LEU A 19 21.61 -6.19 -10.67
CA LEU A 19 22.23 -6.02 -11.99
C LEU A 19 21.22 -5.58 -13.06
N SER A 20 19.94 -6.01 -12.95
CA SER A 20 18.93 -5.73 -13.96
C SER A 20 18.24 -4.38 -13.76
N SER A 21 18.30 -3.78 -12.57
CA SER A 21 17.60 -2.53 -12.27
C SER A 21 17.88 -1.40 -13.28
N ALA A 22 19.13 -1.25 -13.72
CA ALA A 22 19.52 -0.26 -14.72
C ALA A 22 19.00 -0.57 -16.15
N TYR A 23 18.77 -1.85 -16.47
CA TYR A 23 18.23 -2.27 -17.77
C TYR A 23 16.70 -2.29 -17.75
N ILE A 24 16.11 -2.74 -16.66
CA ILE A 24 14.66 -2.83 -16.46
C ILE A 24 14.00 -1.45 -16.53
N SER A 25 14.64 -0.41 -16.01
CA SER A 25 14.14 0.96 -16.10
C SER A 25 13.97 1.48 -17.54
N ARG A 26 14.58 0.83 -18.52
CA ARG A 26 14.45 1.13 -19.95
C ARG A 26 13.38 0.30 -20.66
N LEU A 27 12.88 -0.74 -20.01
CA LEU A 27 11.84 -1.58 -20.59
C LEU A 27 10.46 -0.99 -20.32
N PRO A 28 9.51 -1.11 -21.23
CA PRO A 28 8.12 -0.65 -21.01
C PRO A 28 7.32 -1.63 -20.12
N ILE A 29 7.98 -2.34 -19.21
CA ILE A 29 7.39 -3.39 -18.36
C ILE A 29 7.83 -3.11 -16.92
N SER A 30 6.91 -3.25 -15.96
CA SER A 30 7.25 -3.07 -14.53
C SER A 30 8.18 -4.19 -14.02
N THR A 31 8.98 -3.85 -13.00
CA THR A 31 9.81 -4.81 -12.26
C THR A 31 8.98 -5.96 -11.69
N SER A 32 7.80 -5.67 -11.17
CA SER A 32 6.88 -6.66 -10.61
C SER A 32 6.43 -7.71 -11.64
N ALA A 33 6.20 -7.32 -12.91
CA ALA A 33 5.87 -8.28 -13.96
C ALA A 33 7.03 -9.24 -14.25
N ILE A 34 8.27 -8.77 -14.15
CA ILE A 34 9.47 -9.62 -14.29
C ILE A 34 9.59 -10.59 -13.12
N TYR A 35 9.36 -10.12 -11.88
CA TYR A 35 9.39 -10.99 -10.70
C TYR A 35 8.31 -12.07 -10.76
N LEU A 36 7.14 -11.73 -11.28
CA LEU A 36 6.06 -12.70 -11.52
C LEU A 36 6.52 -13.80 -12.50
N LEU A 37 7.15 -13.41 -13.62
CA LEU A 37 7.70 -14.37 -14.59
C LEU A 37 8.79 -15.26 -14.00
N VAL A 38 9.67 -14.70 -13.15
CA VAL A 38 10.67 -15.50 -12.42
C VAL A 38 9.99 -16.50 -11.50
N GLY A 39 8.93 -16.11 -10.78
CA GLY A 39 8.13 -17.02 -9.96
C GLY A 39 7.51 -18.15 -10.78
N ILE A 40 6.94 -17.85 -11.94
CA ILE A 40 6.40 -18.86 -12.87
C ILE A 40 7.52 -19.79 -13.37
N ALA A 41 8.70 -19.26 -13.69
CA ALA A 41 9.82 -20.07 -14.15
C ALA A 41 10.33 -21.04 -13.05
N ILE A 42 10.30 -20.63 -11.79
CA ILE A 42 10.68 -21.47 -10.62
C ILE A 42 9.60 -22.52 -10.32
N SER A 43 8.34 -22.28 -10.67
CA SER A 43 7.18 -23.12 -10.39
C SER A 43 7.18 -24.42 -11.22
N PRO A 44 6.24 -25.35 -10.95
CA PRO A 44 6.01 -26.54 -11.79
C PRO A 44 5.68 -26.27 -13.27
N LEU A 45 5.29 -25.04 -13.61
CA LEU A 45 5.10 -24.64 -15.02
C LEU A 45 6.42 -24.39 -15.76
N GLY A 46 7.53 -24.18 -15.03
CA GLY A 46 8.86 -23.94 -15.58
C GLY A 46 9.84 -25.04 -15.19
N PHE A 47 10.78 -24.70 -14.32
CA PHE A 47 11.86 -25.62 -13.90
C PHE A 47 11.49 -26.60 -12.78
N ASP A 48 10.26 -26.55 -12.26
CA ASP A 48 9.75 -27.41 -11.15
C ASP A 48 10.67 -27.40 -9.91
N LEU A 49 11.22 -26.23 -9.58
CA LEU A 49 12.09 -26.09 -8.43
C LEU A 49 11.30 -25.96 -7.12
N LEU A 50 10.14 -25.29 -7.17
CA LEU A 50 9.31 -24.99 -6.01
C LEU A 50 7.82 -25.15 -6.32
N LYS A 51 7.12 -25.83 -5.43
CA LYS A 51 5.67 -25.90 -5.41
C LYS A 51 5.15 -25.43 -4.06
N ILE A 52 4.25 -24.46 -4.06
CA ILE A 52 3.63 -23.91 -2.86
C ILE A 52 2.11 -24.06 -2.98
N ASN A 53 1.52 -24.63 -1.95
CA ASN A 53 0.07 -24.67 -1.77
C ASN A 53 -0.31 -23.63 -0.71
N VAL A 54 -1.08 -22.62 -1.10
CA VAL A 54 -1.46 -21.50 -0.23
C VAL A 54 -2.30 -21.99 0.95
N ILE A 55 -3.17 -22.98 0.75
CA ILE A 55 -4.05 -23.52 1.80
C ILE A 55 -3.23 -24.22 2.89
N GLU A 56 -2.24 -25.03 2.50
CA GLU A 56 -1.36 -25.72 3.45
C GLU A 56 -0.40 -24.76 4.15
N SER A 57 -0.04 -23.68 3.48
CA SER A 57 0.95 -22.70 3.91
C SER A 57 0.34 -21.46 4.55
N LYS A 58 -0.97 -21.43 4.78
CA LYS A 58 -1.76 -20.24 5.11
C LYS A 58 -1.25 -19.43 6.32
N VAL A 59 -0.70 -20.08 7.35
CA VAL A 59 -0.26 -19.43 8.58
C VAL A 59 0.98 -18.56 8.35
N TRP A 60 2.05 -19.12 7.77
CA TRP A 60 3.24 -18.33 7.51
C TRP A 60 3.02 -17.30 6.39
N PHE A 61 2.14 -17.63 5.43
CA PHE A 61 1.78 -16.73 4.34
C PHE A 61 1.03 -15.49 4.88
N GLU A 62 0.13 -15.68 5.86
CA GLU A 62 -0.56 -14.60 6.57
C GLU A 62 0.44 -13.69 7.27
N HIS A 63 1.33 -14.21 8.12
CA HIS A 63 2.30 -13.39 8.83
C HIS A 63 3.29 -12.66 7.92
N LEU A 64 3.74 -13.30 6.83
CA LEU A 64 4.62 -12.66 5.88
C LEU A 64 3.93 -11.49 5.17
N THR A 65 2.71 -11.69 4.69
CA THR A 65 1.93 -10.65 4.01
C THR A 65 1.48 -9.56 4.97
N GLU A 66 1.16 -9.90 6.22
CA GLU A 66 0.84 -8.94 7.29
C GLU A 66 2.00 -7.97 7.55
N VAL A 67 3.21 -8.51 7.77
CA VAL A 67 4.43 -7.69 7.97
C VAL A 67 4.68 -6.79 6.76
N ALA A 68 4.50 -7.31 5.55
CA ALA A 68 4.67 -6.52 4.34
C ALA A 68 3.66 -5.35 4.25
N VAL A 69 2.38 -5.61 4.55
CA VAL A 69 1.33 -4.58 4.53
C VAL A 69 1.59 -3.51 5.58
N ILE A 70 1.92 -3.85 6.83
CA ILE A 70 2.13 -2.84 7.88
C ILE A 70 3.35 -1.95 7.62
N ILE A 71 4.45 -2.50 7.08
CA ILE A 71 5.62 -1.71 6.68
C ILE A 71 5.24 -0.74 5.56
N SER A 72 4.60 -1.23 4.53
CA SER A 72 4.21 -0.43 3.36
C SER A 72 3.20 0.67 3.73
N LEU A 73 2.24 0.38 4.60
CA LEU A 73 1.27 1.37 5.07
C LEU A 73 1.93 2.49 5.86
N PHE A 74 2.88 2.18 6.74
CA PHE A 74 3.61 3.18 7.50
C PHE A 74 4.42 4.10 6.58
N ILE A 75 5.17 3.53 5.65
CA ILE A 75 5.99 4.29 4.70
C ILE A 75 5.09 5.11 3.76
N GLY A 76 4.00 4.52 3.27
CA GLY A 76 2.99 5.24 2.48
C GLY A 76 2.42 6.44 3.21
N GLY A 77 2.10 6.30 4.51
CA GLY A 77 1.67 7.40 5.36
C GLY A 77 2.74 8.48 5.57
N LEU A 78 3.99 8.07 5.75
CA LEU A 78 5.14 8.97 5.94
C LEU A 78 5.43 9.81 4.68
N LYS A 79 5.20 9.29 3.49
CA LYS A 79 5.37 10.00 2.21
C LYS A 79 4.33 11.11 1.99
N LEU A 80 3.19 11.10 2.70
CA LEU A 80 2.09 12.04 2.52
C LEU A 80 2.26 13.31 3.37
N ARG A 81 2.66 14.41 2.74
CA ARG A 81 3.06 15.65 3.41
C ARG A 81 1.93 16.68 3.57
N LEU A 82 0.90 16.63 2.73
CA LEU A 82 -0.18 17.63 2.78
C LEU A 82 -1.07 17.46 4.02
N PRO A 83 -1.54 18.56 4.62
CA PRO A 83 -2.49 18.49 5.74
C PRO A 83 -3.73 17.66 5.39
N LEU A 84 -4.26 16.91 6.35
CA LEU A 84 -5.40 15.99 6.15
C LEU A 84 -6.66 16.65 5.57
N LEU A 85 -6.86 17.94 5.81
CA LEU A 85 -7.98 18.72 5.26
C LEU A 85 -7.69 19.33 3.88
N ASN A 86 -6.49 19.10 3.33
CA ASN A 86 -6.16 19.59 1.99
C ASN A 86 -7.06 18.92 0.94
N PRO A 87 -7.57 19.68 -0.05
CA PRO A 87 -8.44 19.12 -1.10
C PRO A 87 -7.85 17.94 -1.87
N ALA A 88 -6.53 17.76 -1.90
CA ALA A 88 -5.88 16.59 -2.51
C ALA A 88 -6.28 15.26 -1.86
N TRP A 89 -6.57 15.27 -0.54
CA TRP A 89 -7.05 14.10 0.19
C TRP A 89 -8.49 13.68 -0.15
N PHE A 90 -9.31 14.58 -0.70
CA PHE A 90 -10.71 14.26 -0.98
C PHE A 90 -10.87 13.13 -2.01
N ALA A 91 -9.94 13.02 -2.95
CA ALA A 91 -9.91 11.89 -3.86
C ALA A 91 -9.62 10.58 -3.11
N ALA A 92 -8.60 10.56 -2.23
CA ALA A 92 -8.24 9.40 -1.42
C ALA A 92 -9.41 8.92 -0.54
N TYR A 93 -10.08 9.85 0.18
CA TYR A 93 -11.22 9.50 1.03
C TYR A 93 -12.39 8.90 0.25
N ARG A 94 -12.63 9.37 -0.98
CA ARG A 94 -13.71 8.82 -1.80
C ARG A 94 -13.33 7.51 -2.47
N LEU A 95 -12.07 7.33 -2.82
CA LEU A 95 -11.56 6.07 -3.34
C LEU A 95 -11.57 4.97 -2.26
N ALA A 96 -11.04 5.27 -1.08
CA ALA A 96 -11.00 4.33 0.04
C ALA A 96 -12.36 4.09 0.72
N GLY A 97 -13.32 4.99 0.55
CA GLY A 97 -14.68 4.84 1.08
C GLY A 97 -15.67 4.34 0.02
N PRO A 98 -16.46 5.23 -0.60
CA PRO A 98 -17.55 4.81 -1.48
C PRO A 98 -17.11 4.04 -2.72
N VAL A 99 -16.01 4.40 -3.38
CA VAL A 99 -15.53 3.66 -4.56
C VAL A 99 -15.17 2.23 -4.19
N MET A 100 -14.45 2.04 -3.08
CA MET A 100 -14.09 0.72 -2.58
C MET A 100 -15.35 -0.09 -2.21
N LEU A 101 -16.27 0.49 -1.45
CA LEU A 101 -17.51 -0.19 -1.03
C LEU A 101 -18.32 -0.68 -2.24
N PHE A 102 -18.55 0.19 -3.22
CA PHE A 102 -19.30 -0.20 -4.42
C PHE A 102 -18.50 -1.16 -5.32
N SER A 103 -17.17 -1.12 -5.28
CA SER A 103 -16.31 -2.13 -5.93
C SER A 103 -16.49 -3.51 -5.27
N ILE A 104 -16.54 -3.58 -3.93
CA ILE A 104 -16.84 -4.82 -3.19
C ILE A 104 -18.19 -5.39 -3.66
N ILE A 105 -19.22 -4.56 -3.66
CA ILE A 105 -20.57 -4.98 -4.07
C ILE A 105 -20.59 -5.43 -5.53
N GLY A 106 -19.93 -4.69 -6.43
CA GLY A 106 -19.86 -5.03 -7.85
C GLY A 106 -19.15 -6.35 -8.12
N VAL A 107 -17.99 -6.57 -7.48
CA VAL A 107 -17.23 -7.84 -7.58
C VAL A 107 -18.06 -8.98 -6.97
N ALA A 108 -18.67 -8.77 -5.79
CA ALA A 108 -19.51 -9.77 -5.14
C ALA A 108 -20.72 -10.15 -6.01
N ALA A 109 -21.40 -9.16 -6.61
CA ALA A 109 -22.53 -9.41 -7.50
C ALA A 109 -22.10 -10.23 -8.74
N PHE A 110 -20.99 -9.88 -9.37
CA PHE A 110 -20.46 -10.65 -10.50
C PHE A 110 -20.08 -12.08 -10.09
N ALA A 111 -19.36 -12.23 -8.98
CA ALA A 111 -18.94 -13.53 -8.47
C ALA A 111 -20.14 -14.43 -8.13
N HIS A 112 -21.19 -13.85 -7.54
CA HIS A 112 -22.41 -14.59 -7.20
C HIS A 112 -23.27 -14.94 -8.43
N LEU A 113 -23.58 -13.93 -9.27
CA LEU A 113 -24.55 -14.07 -10.36
C LEU A 113 -23.96 -14.75 -11.61
N VAL A 114 -22.67 -14.53 -11.89
CA VAL A 114 -22.02 -15.01 -13.11
C VAL A 114 -21.13 -16.23 -12.85
N LEU A 115 -20.35 -16.21 -11.75
CA LEU A 115 -19.45 -17.32 -11.43
C LEU A 115 -20.11 -18.38 -10.54
N GLY A 116 -21.32 -18.13 -10.01
CA GLY A 116 -22.08 -19.09 -9.20
C GLY A 116 -21.54 -19.34 -7.80
N LEU A 117 -20.70 -18.42 -7.26
CA LEU A 117 -20.18 -18.56 -5.91
C LEU A 117 -21.25 -18.29 -4.85
N ASN A 118 -21.10 -18.90 -3.68
CA ASN A 118 -21.95 -18.61 -2.53
C ASN A 118 -21.89 -17.09 -2.20
N ALA A 119 -23.03 -16.52 -1.76
CA ALA A 119 -23.12 -15.08 -1.49
C ALA A 119 -22.08 -14.59 -0.47
N GLY A 120 -21.84 -15.35 0.61
CA GLY A 120 -20.81 -15.02 1.61
C GLY A 120 -19.38 -15.04 1.04
N VAL A 121 -19.05 -16.08 0.24
CA VAL A 121 -17.75 -16.19 -0.45
C VAL A 121 -17.60 -15.08 -1.49
N SER A 122 -18.67 -14.71 -2.18
CA SER A 122 -18.67 -13.61 -3.15
C SER A 122 -18.40 -12.25 -2.49
N LEU A 123 -19.05 -11.97 -1.35
CA LEU A 123 -18.79 -10.79 -0.53
C LEU A 123 -17.34 -10.75 -0.03
N LEU A 124 -16.87 -11.89 0.47
CA LEU A 124 -15.49 -12.04 0.93
C LEU A 124 -14.49 -11.81 -0.20
N LEU A 125 -14.71 -12.39 -1.37
CA LEU A 125 -13.86 -12.18 -2.56
C LEU A 125 -13.85 -10.71 -2.99
N GLY A 126 -15.00 -10.05 -2.96
CA GLY A 126 -15.09 -8.61 -3.20
C GLY A 126 -14.24 -7.80 -2.22
N ALA A 127 -14.31 -8.13 -0.93
CA ALA A 127 -13.52 -7.47 0.11
C ALA A 127 -12.00 -7.76 -0.02
N ILE A 128 -11.62 -8.99 -0.34
CA ILE A 128 -10.23 -9.41 -0.58
C ILE A 128 -9.63 -8.64 -1.77
N LEU A 129 -10.41 -8.43 -2.82
CA LEU A 129 -9.94 -7.77 -4.05
C LEU A 129 -10.11 -6.24 -4.02
N ALA A 130 -10.77 -5.67 -3.01
CA ALA A 130 -11.05 -4.25 -2.95
C ALA A 130 -9.83 -3.35 -2.70
N PRO A 131 -8.86 -3.70 -1.84
CA PRO A 131 -7.72 -2.85 -1.57
C PRO A 131 -6.76 -2.75 -2.74
N THR A 132 -6.12 -1.57 -2.89
CA THR A 132 -5.08 -1.30 -3.87
C THR A 132 -3.72 -1.36 -3.19
N ASP A 133 -2.74 -1.93 -3.85
CA ASP A 133 -1.42 -2.19 -3.31
C ASP A 133 -0.49 -0.97 -3.46
N PRO A 134 0.00 -0.37 -2.36
CA PRO A 134 0.88 0.78 -2.41
C PRO A 134 2.26 0.44 -3.00
N VAL A 135 2.78 -0.76 -2.78
CA VAL A 135 4.11 -1.19 -3.25
C VAL A 135 4.10 -1.35 -4.77
N LEU A 136 3.12 -2.09 -5.28
CA LEU A 136 2.96 -2.29 -6.73
C LEU A 136 2.52 -1.00 -7.46
N ALA A 137 1.89 -0.08 -6.74
CA ALA A 137 1.51 1.24 -7.26
C ALA A 137 2.62 2.29 -7.14
N SER A 138 3.81 1.96 -6.68
CA SER A 138 4.90 2.91 -6.41
C SER A 138 5.23 3.82 -7.59
N ALA A 139 5.17 3.32 -8.82
CA ALA A 139 5.42 4.12 -10.03
C ALA A 139 4.40 5.27 -10.24
N VAL A 140 3.19 5.16 -9.69
CA VAL A 140 2.09 6.12 -9.85
C VAL A 140 1.76 6.84 -8.54
N SER A 141 2.47 6.56 -7.47
CA SER A 141 2.30 7.12 -6.12
C SER A 141 3.19 8.35 -5.89
N VAL A 142 2.99 9.03 -4.77
CA VAL A 142 3.87 10.11 -4.31
C VAL A 142 5.21 9.50 -3.90
N ASN A 143 6.27 9.86 -4.62
CA ASN A 143 7.64 9.43 -4.35
C ASN A 143 8.58 10.59 -4.01
N ASP A 144 8.15 11.82 -4.27
CA ASP A 144 8.89 13.05 -4.00
C ASP A 144 8.08 13.91 -3.01
N ALA A 145 8.75 14.44 -2.02
CA ALA A 145 8.11 15.29 -1.00
C ALA A 145 7.55 16.61 -1.57
N LYS A 146 8.04 17.07 -2.73
CA LYS A 146 7.51 18.22 -3.48
C LYS A 146 6.30 17.88 -4.35
N ASP A 147 6.01 16.60 -4.57
CA ASP A 147 4.90 16.18 -5.42
C ASP A 147 3.56 16.62 -4.80
N LYS A 148 2.81 17.45 -5.53
CA LYS A 148 1.48 17.94 -5.16
C LYS A 148 0.41 17.48 -6.15
N ASP A 149 0.76 16.55 -7.07
CA ASP A 149 -0.20 16.06 -8.05
C ASP A 149 -1.37 15.34 -7.36
N ARG A 150 -2.57 15.78 -7.67
CA ARG A 150 -3.81 15.30 -7.03
C ARG A 150 -4.12 13.84 -7.36
N MET A 151 -3.69 13.36 -8.53
CA MET A 151 -3.86 11.95 -8.90
C MET A 151 -2.94 11.08 -8.05
N ARG A 152 -1.65 11.41 -7.94
CA ARG A 152 -0.69 10.66 -7.15
C ARG A 152 -1.05 10.69 -5.66
N TYR A 153 -1.46 11.86 -5.16
CA TYR A 153 -1.97 11.98 -3.78
C TYR A 153 -3.22 11.13 -3.54
N GLY A 154 -4.15 11.12 -4.50
CA GLY A 154 -5.34 10.30 -4.46
C GLY A 154 -5.03 8.81 -4.37
N LEU A 155 -4.08 8.32 -5.19
CA LEU A 155 -3.67 6.90 -5.22
C LEU A 155 -2.90 6.51 -3.96
N SER A 156 -1.93 7.33 -3.52
CA SER A 156 -1.15 7.04 -2.30
C SER A 156 -2.02 7.05 -1.05
N GLY A 157 -2.91 8.05 -0.92
CA GLY A 157 -3.84 8.11 0.20
C GLY A 157 -4.92 7.02 0.15
N GLU A 158 -5.38 6.63 -1.05
CA GLU A 158 -6.26 5.47 -1.22
C GLU A 158 -5.58 4.21 -0.70
N ALA A 159 -4.38 3.90 -1.22
CA ALA A 159 -3.66 2.69 -0.88
C ALA A 159 -3.39 2.57 0.63
N GLY A 160 -3.09 3.69 1.30
CA GLY A 160 -2.90 3.69 2.76
C GLY A 160 -4.18 3.52 3.57
N LEU A 161 -5.32 4.01 3.08
CA LEU A 161 -6.58 3.96 3.80
C LEU A 161 -7.39 2.70 3.50
N ASN A 162 -7.39 2.25 2.23
CA ASN A 162 -8.30 1.19 1.81
C ASN A 162 -7.95 -0.18 2.38
N ASP A 163 -6.67 -0.46 2.65
CA ASP A 163 -6.30 -1.71 3.33
C ASP A 163 -6.98 -1.81 4.70
N GLY A 164 -6.87 -0.79 5.54
CA GLY A 164 -7.57 -0.80 6.81
C GLY A 164 -9.09 -0.69 6.70
N MET A 165 -9.61 -0.03 5.66
CA MET A 165 -11.05 0.13 5.43
C MET A 165 -11.71 -1.09 4.78
N ALA A 166 -10.98 -1.93 4.06
CA ALA A 166 -11.49 -3.17 3.47
C ALA A 166 -11.58 -4.31 4.49
N PHE A 167 -10.72 -4.33 5.50
CA PHE A 167 -10.67 -5.40 6.49
C PHE A 167 -11.98 -5.62 7.25
N PRO A 168 -12.75 -4.59 7.70
CA PRO A 168 -14.09 -4.76 8.22
C PRO A 168 -15.00 -5.61 7.32
N PHE A 169 -14.88 -5.44 6.00
CA PHE A 169 -15.70 -6.16 5.02
C PHE A 169 -15.22 -7.60 4.79
N VAL A 170 -13.92 -7.88 4.96
CA VAL A 170 -13.41 -9.26 5.03
C VAL A 170 -14.07 -9.99 6.20
N ILE A 171 -14.08 -9.38 7.39
CA ILE A 171 -14.77 -9.93 8.56
C ILE A 171 -16.28 -10.05 8.31
N PHE A 172 -16.89 -9.08 7.66
CA PHE A 172 -18.31 -9.16 7.28
C PHE A 172 -18.60 -10.39 6.40
N GLY A 173 -17.75 -10.65 5.39
CA GLY A 173 -17.88 -11.84 4.54
C GLY A 173 -17.76 -13.14 5.32
N LEU A 174 -16.81 -13.23 6.26
CA LEU A 174 -16.64 -14.40 7.15
C LEU A 174 -17.84 -14.59 8.07
N LEU A 175 -18.33 -13.51 8.71
CA LEU A 175 -19.53 -13.56 9.54
C LEU A 175 -20.78 -13.94 8.72
N TRP A 176 -20.87 -13.51 7.46
CA TRP A 176 -21.95 -13.92 6.57
C TRP A 176 -21.93 -15.41 6.28
N ILE A 177 -20.74 -15.99 6.07
CA ILE A 177 -20.57 -17.44 5.87
C ILE A 177 -20.92 -18.19 7.16
N GLU A 178 -20.41 -17.75 8.31
CA GLU A 178 -20.64 -18.38 9.61
C GLU A 178 -22.13 -18.39 10.00
N ASN A 179 -22.81 -17.24 9.81
CA ASN A 179 -24.23 -17.11 10.18
C ASN A 179 -25.19 -17.50 9.04
N SER A 180 -24.68 -18.03 7.92
CA SER A 180 -25.48 -18.42 6.75
C SER A 180 -26.38 -17.29 6.20
N GLY A 181 -25.96 -16.05 6.32
CA GLY A 181 -26.65 -14.89 5.79
C GLY A 181 -26.75 -13.69 6.74
N ALA A 182 -27.64 -12.76 6.36
CA ALA A 182 -27.87 -11.55 7.16
C ALA A 182 -28.58 -11.88 8.48
N GLY A 183 -28.26 -11.15 9.54
CA GLY A 183 -28.84 -11.35 10.86
C GLY A 183 -28.58 -10.19 11.82
N ASN A 184 -28.97 -10.37 13.07
CA ASN A 184 -28.84 -9.35 14.13
C ASN A 184 -27.36 -8.97 14.43
N TRP A 185 -26.40 -9.79 14.01
CA TRP A 185 -24.97 -9.54 14.16
C TRP A 185 -24.46 -8.30 13.38
N ILE A 186 -25.16 -7.90 12.31
CA ILE A 186 -24.78 -6.77 11.45
C ILE A 186 -24.65 -5.47 12.24
N GLY A 187 -25.59 -5.20 13.16
CA GLY A 187 -25.53 -4.00 14.00
C GLY A 187 -24.31 -3.96 14.91
N GLY A 188 -23.98 -5.10 15.53
CA GLY A 188 -22.78 -5.27 16.35
C GLY A 188 -21.49 -5.11 15.53
N TRP A 189 -21.44 -5.74 14.35
CA TRP A 189 -20.31 -5.57 13.42
C TRP A 189 -20.13 -4.10 13.02
N ALA A 190 -21.16 -3.41 12.60
CA ALA A 190 -21.07 -2.00 12.18
C ALA A 190 -20.57 -1.10 13.31
N LEU A 191 -21.11 -1.29 14.53
CA LEU A 191 -20.71 -0.49 15.70
C LEU A 191 -19.25 -0.71 16.09
N HIS A 192 -18.81 -1.97 16.20
CA HIS A 192 -17.46 -2.28 16.69
C HIS A 192 -16.40 -2.16 15.59
N ARG A 193 -16.69 -2.62 14.36
CA ARG A 193 -15.70 -2.73 13.29
C ARG A 193 -15.59 -1.47 12.41
N ILE A 194 -16.65 -0.65 12.33
CA ILE A 194 -16.61 0.60 11.56
C ILE A 194 -16.61 1.81 12.49
N VAL A 195 -17.63 1.94 13.36
CA VAL A 195 -17.80 3.17 14.16
C VAL A 195 -16.73 3.32 15.23
N TRP A 196 -16.29 2.22 15.86
CA TRP A 196 -15.23 2.24 16.87
C TRP A 196 -13.84 2.03 16.25
N ALA A 197 -13.61 0.91 15.57
CA ALA A 197 -12.26 0.46 15.21
C ALA A 197 -11.57 1.37 14.20
N VAL A 198 -12.31 1.98 13.24
CA VAL A 198 -11.73 2.88 12.25
C VAL A 198 -11.23 4.18 12.88
N PRO A 199 -12.07 4.99 13.56
CA PRO A 199 -11.57 6.24 14.15
C PRO A 199 -10.58 6.00 15.28
N ALA A 200 -10.76 4.96 16.09
CA ALA A 200 -9.84 4.65 17.19
C ALA A 200 -8.43 4.29 16.65
N GLY A 201 -8.33 3.49 15.58
CA GLY A 201 -7.07 3.17 14.94
C GLY A 201 -6.37 4.40 14.37
N LEU A 202 -7.09 5.20 13.60
CA LEU A 202 -6.54 6.43 13.00
C LEU A 202 -6.06 7.43 14.06
N LEU A 203 -6.83 7.67 15.10
CA LEU A 203 -6.48 8.62 16.17
C LEU A 203 -5.29 8.13 16.98
N LEU A 204 -5.29 6.86 17.40
CA LEU A 204 -4.21 6.28 18.17
C LEU A 204 -2.89 6.31 17.39
N GLY A 205 -2.91 5.80 16.15
CA GLY A 205 -1.72 5.78 15.30
C GLY A 205 -1.16 7.17 15.05
N TYR A 206 -2.01 8.13 14.65
CA TYR A 206 -1.61 9.51 14.44
C TYR A 206 -0.97 10.15 15.69
N PHE A 207 -1.58 9.92 16.85
CA PHE A 207 -1.05 10.41 18.12
C PHE A 207 0.32 9.80 18.44
N LEU A 208 0.47 8.48 18.34
CA LEU A 208 1.74 7.79 18.57
C LEU A 208 2.84 8.27 17.61
N GLY A 209 2.54 8.34 16.30
CA GLY A 209 3.48 8.84 15.30
C GLY A 209 3.94 10.26 15.58
N ARG A 210 3.00 11.13 15.96
CA ARG A 210 3.32 12.53 16.28
C ARG A 210 4.16 12.67 17.55
N VAL A 211 3.82 11.96 18.62
CA VAL A 211 4.57 12.02 19.90
C VAL A 211 5.96 11.43 19.73
N VAL A 212 6.07 10.23 19.17
CA VAL A 212 7.35 9.56 18.94
C VAL A 212 8.22 10.36 17.97
N GLY A 213 7.62 10.92 16.91
CA GLY A 213 8.34 11.78 15.96
C GLY A 213 8.93 13.03 16.59
N HIS A 214 8.15 13.77 17.38
CA HIS A 214 8.68 14.93 18.11
C HIS A 214 9.80 14.54 19.07
N PHE A 215 9.63 13.44 19.80
CA PHE A 215 10.61 12.95 20.76
C PHE A 215 11.91 12.51 20.08
N ALA A 216 11.83 11.79 18.97
CA ALA A 216 12.98 11.34 18.20
C ALA A 216 13.79 12.52 17.64
N ILE A 217 13.11 13.50 17.04
CA ILE A 217 13.76 14.69 16.49
C ILE A 217 14.39 15.53 17.63
N TRP A 218 13.69 15.65 18.77
CA TRP A 218 14.22 16.34 19.94
C TRP A 218 15.49 15.66 20.50
N LEU A 219 15.49 14.31 20.63
CA LEU A 219 16.68 13.55 21.08
C LEU A 219 17.85 13.77 20.12
N ARG A 220 17.62 13.71 18.82
CA ARG A 220 18.69 13.88 17.82
C ARG A 220 19.32 15.28 17.89
N LYS A 221 18.52 16.32 18.15
CA LYS A 221 19.00 17.69 18.35
C LYS A 221 19.93 17.81 19.57
N GLN A 222 19.72 17.02 20.62
CA GLN A 222 20.50 17.13 21.86
C GLN A 222 21.82 16.35 21.86
N HIS A 223 21.94 15.28 21.08
CA HIS A 223 23.08 14.39 21.12
C HIS A 223 23.90 14.51 19.84
N ARG A 224 25.09 15.13 19.95
CA ARG A 224 26.00 15.46 18.84
C ARG A 224 26.59 14.25 18.10
N ASP A 225 26.73 13.10 18.77
CA ASP A 225 27.44 11.93 18.28
C ASP A 225 26.58 10.65 18.21
N ALA A 226 25.26 10.76 18.42
CA ALA A 226 24.40 9.60 18.37
C ALA A 226 23.98 9.31 16.92
N GLU A 227 24.60 8.34 16.31
CA GLU A 227 24.00 7.58 15.21
C GLU A 227 22.75 6.89 15.76
N ALA A 228 21.62 7.61 15.78
CA ALA A 228 20.36 7.03 16.19
C ALA A 228 19.91 6.06 15.09
N PRO A 229 19.68 4.77 15.39
CA PRO A 229 19.18 3.82 14.40
C PRO A 229 17.69 4.12 14.10
N ASN A 230 17.45 5.03 13.15
CA ASN A 230 16.11 5.48 12.76
C ASN A 230 15.31 4.36 12.09
N ASP A 231 15.96 3.34 11.55
CA ASP A 231 15.36 2.09 11.13
C ASP A 231 14.68 1.33 12.29
N PHE A 232 15.35 1.24 13.47
CA PHE A 232 14.75 0.66 14.66
C PHE A 232 13.60 1.52 15.21
N LEU A 233 13.71 2.84 15.11
CA LEU A 233 12.61 3.74 15.46
C LEU A 233 11.38 3.46 14.57
N ALA A 234 11.58 3.33 13.25
CA ALA A 234 10.51 3.00 12.31
C ALA A 234 9.86 1.65 12.64
N LEU A 235 10.66 0.58 12.79
CA LEU A 235 10.16 -0.75 13.14
C LEU A 235 9.42 -0.76 14.48
N SER A 236 9.95 -0.06 15.48
CA SER A 236 9.30 0.06 16.79
C SER A 236 7.96 0.79 16.69
N LEU A 237 7.89 1.89 15.93
CA LEU A 237 6.68 2.65 15.77
C LEU A 237 5.62 1.87 14.98
N ILE A 238 6.03 1.14 13.93
CA ILE A 238 5.17 0.22 13.18
C ILE A 238 4.58 -0.82 14.14
N ALA A 239 5.43 -1.54 14.87
CA ALA A 239 4.99 -2.62 15.76
C ALA A 239 4.11 -2.10 16.91
N LEU A 240 4.51 -1.01 17.58
CA LEU A 240 3.77 -0.47 18.71
C LEU A 240 2.42 0.14 18.29
N SER A 241 2.35 0.83 17.15
CA SER A 241 1.08 1.38 16.67
C SER A 241 0.11 0.26 16.30
N TYR A 242 0.61 -0.79 15.63
CA TYR A 242 -0.18 -1.96 15.28
C TYR A 242 -0.72 -2.67 16.51
N VAL A 243 0.17 -3.12 17.41
CA VAL A 243 -0.20 -3.88 18.60
C VAL A 243 -1.09 -3.07 19.54
N SER A 244 -0.79 -1.78 19.76
CA SER A 244 -1.61 -0.93 20.62
C SER A 244 -3.04 -0.77 20.11
N ALA A 245 -3.21 -0.67 18.78
CA ALA A 245 -4.54 -0.60 18.18
C ALA A 245 -5.30 -1.93 18.34
N GLU A 246 -4.66 -3.06 18.02
CA GLU A 246 -5.28 -4.38 18.17
C GLU A 246 -5.69 -4.68 19.62
N THR A 247 -4.91 -4.24 20.62
CA THR A 247 -5.26 -4.45 22.05
C THR A 247 -6.55 -3.73 22.48
N ILE A 248 -6.92 -2.63 21.81
CA ILE A 248 -8.17 -1.89 22.08
C ILE A 248 -9.27 -2.21 21.07
N TRP A 249 -9.12 -3.28 20.29
CA TRP A 249 -10.04 -3.69 19.23
C TRP A 249 -10.22 -2.64 18.12
N ALA A 250 -9.18 -1.83 17.88
CA ALA A 250 -9.08 -0.91 16.75
C ALA A 250 -8.27 -1.56 15.60
N TRP A 251 -8.29 -0.95 14.42
CA TRP A 251 -7.59 -1.50 13.26
C TRP A 251 -6.10 -1.14 13.26
N GLY A 252 -5.24 -2.14 13.44
CA GLY A 252 -3.78 -2.00 13.44
C GLY A 252 -3.24 -1.43 12.12
N PHE A 253 -3.79 -1.82 10.98
CA PHE A 253 -3.40 -1.29 9.66
C PHE A 253 -3.63 0.21 9.55
N LEU A 254 -4.81 0.69 9.96
CA LEU A 254 -5.10 2.13 9.96
C LEU A 254 -4.22 2.89 10.97
N ALA A 255 -3.95 2.27 12.12
CA ALA A 255 -3.07 2.87 13.11
C ALA A 255 -1.63 3.01 12.59
N THR A 256 -1.13 1.99 11.91
CA THR A 256 0.22 2.01 11.34
C THR A 256 0.35 3.06 10.23
N PHE A 257 -0.61 3.13 9.31
CA PHE A 257 -0.67 4.20 8.31
C PHE A 257 -0.73 5.59 8.97
N ALA A 258 -1.62 5.76 9.93
CA ALA A 258 -1.79 7.03 10.63
C ALA A 258 -0.56 7.42 11.47
N ALA A 259 0.22 6.44 11.96
CA ALA A 259 1.49 6.68 12.65
C ALA A 259 2.55 7.26 11.69
N GLY A 260 2.63 6.76 10.46
CA GLY A 260 3.46 7.36 9.41
C GLY A 260 3.07 8.82 9.11
N VAL A 261 1.78 9.09 8.93
CA VAL A 261 1.26 10.46 8.76
C VAL A 261 1.55 11.33 9.98
N GLY A 262 1.40 10.80 11.20
CA GLY A 262 1.68 11.51 12.45
C GLY A 262 3.15 11.92 12.58
N LEU A 263 4.06 11.02 12.24
CA LEU A 263 5.50 11.28 12.20
C LEU A 263 5.84 12.38 11.18
N ARG A 264 5.27 12.31 9.97
CA ARG A 264 5.43 13.34 8.95
C ARG A 264 4.92 14.71 9.43
N HIS A 265 3.78 14.76 10.09
CA HIS A 265 3.24 16.01 10.64
C HIS A 265 4.06 16.54 11.83
N ALA A 266 4.80 15.68 12.55
CA ALA A 266 5.77 16.13 13.56
C ALA A 266 6.95 16.86 12.91
N GLU A 267 7.50 16.29 11.83
CA GLU A 267 8.55 16.89 11.02
C GLU A 267 8.12 18.26 10.49
N ILE A 268 6.98 18.33 9.78
CA ILE A 268 6.47 19.58 9.18
C ILE A 268 6.35 20.67 10.22
N LYS A 269 5.78 20.36 11.39
CA LYS A 269 5.61 21.35 12.47
C LYS A 269 6.96 21.88 12.99
N ILE A 270 7.95 21.00 13.14
CA ILE A 270 9.28 21.41 13.60
C ILE A 270 9.97 22.31 12.57
N VAL A 271 9.84 22.01 11.28
CA VAL A 271 10.39 22.85 10.20
C VAL A 271 9.68 24.20 10.14
N GLU A 272 8.36 24.25 10.28
CA GLU A 272 7.60 25.49 10.33
C GLU A 272 7.97 26.38 11.51
N GLU A 273 8.23 25.80 12.68
CA GLU A 273 8.67 26.52 13.89
C GLU A 273 10.13 27.00 13.83
N ASN A 274 10.95 26.41 12.95
CA ASN A 274 12.37 26.72 12.79
C ASN A 274 12.72 26.95 11.32
N PRO A 275 12.22 28.03 10.69
CA PRO A 275 12.44 28.28 9.27
C PRO A 275 13.92 28.52 8.96
N LEU A 276 14.36 28.03 7.81
CA LEU A 276 15.70 28.30 7.28
C LEU A 276 15.85 29.79 6.97
N PRO A 277 17.09 30.34 7.08
CA PRO A 277 17.39 31.70 6.66
C PRO A 277 16.99 31.96 5.20
N ASP A 278 16.56 33.19 4.88
CA ASP A 278 16.09 33.53 3.52
C ASP A 278 17.18 33.35 2.44
N SER A 279 18.46 33.37 2.81
CA SER A 279 19.61 33.10 1.92
C SER A 279 19.74 31.65 1.48
N GLU A 280 19.13 30.72 2.18
CA GLU A 280 19.16 29.28 1.91
C GLU A 280 17.84 28.77 1.26
N ARG A 281 16.91 29.68 0.96
CA ARG A 281 15.63 29.36 0.29
C ARG A 281 15.79 29.46 -1.22
N GLU A 282 15.56 28.38 -1.94
CA GLU A 282 15.39 28.46 -3.39
C GLU A 282 14.15 29.31 -3.73
N THR A 283 14.33 30.32 -4.57
CA THR A 283 13.43 31.47 -4.76
C THR A 283 12.20 31.22 -5.61
N ASP A 284 11.84 30.00 -5.98
CA ASP A 284 10.86 29.79 -7.05
C ASP A 284 9.50 29.17 -6.67
N ASP A 285 9.16 28.94 -5.40
CA ASP A 285 7.82 28.49 -5.04
C ASP A 285 7.21 29.27 -3.88
N SER A 286 6.49 30.35 -4.23
CA SER A 286 5.76 31.23 -3.29
C SER A 286 4.64 30.51 -2.49
N GLN A 287 4.37 29.24 -2.77
CA GLN A 287 3.38 28.42 -2.06
C GLN A 287 4.00 27.40 -1.09
N ALA A 288 5.27 27.02 -1.25
CA ALA A 288 5.97 26.16 -0.31
C ALA A 288 6.71 27.02 0.72
N ARG A 289 6.04 27.35 1.82
CA ARG A 289 6.67 28.13 2.92
C ARG A 289 7.94 27.50 3.47
N HIS A 290 8.13 26.18 3.33
CA HIS A 290 9.30 25.45 3.79
C HIS A 290 9.60 24.27 2.87
N PRO A 291 10.86 24.08 2.42
CA PRO A 291 11.25 22.88 1.67
C PRO A 291 11.07 21.61 2.54
N PRO A 292 10.91 20.44 1.95
CA PRO A 292 10.95 19.19 2.67
C PRO A 292 12.23 19.06 3.48
N ALA A 293 12.13 18.58 4.73
CA ALA A 293 13.30 18.50 5.60
C ALA A 293 14.37 17.54 5.06
N GLU A 294 13.97 16.51 4.32
CA GLU A 294 14.89 15.58 3.66
C GLU A 294 15.76 16.22 2.56
N GLU A 295 15.36 17.34 1.99
CA GLU A 295 16.15 18.09 1.00
C GLU A 295 17.18 19.01 1.64
N VAL A 296 17.00 19.35 2.90
CA VAL A 296 17.93 20.17 3.67
C VAL A 296 19.16 19.36 4.09
N VAL A 297 19.09 18.04 3.97
CA VAL A 297 20.18 17.10 4.30
C VAL A 297 21.20 17.07 3.18
N GLY A 298 22.24 17.89 3.27
CA GLY A 298 23.37 17.88 2.33
C GLY A 298 24.37 16.75 2.59
N ALA A 299 25.18 16.41 1.58
CA ALA A 299 26.17 15.33 1.66
C ALA A 299 27.34 15.59 2.63
N ASN A 300 27.59 16.86 3.01
CA ASN A 300 28.68 17.30 3.90
C ASN A 300 28.15 18.26 4.94
N LEU A 301 27.43 17.75 5.95
CA LEU A 301 26.90 18.56 7.04
C LEU A 301 27.96 18.68 8.17
N ASP A 302 28.27 19.91 8.56
CA ASP A 302 29.07 20.15 9.74
C ASP A 302 28.31 19.78 11.03
N LYS A 303 29.06 19.45 12.11
CA LYS A 303 28.47 19.06 13.39
C LYS A 303 27.49 20.08 13.98
N GLU A 304 27.66 21.37 13.66
CA GLU A 304 26.74 22.44 14.08
C GLU A 304 25.45 22.44 13.25
N GLU A 305 25.51 22.11 11.98
CA GLU A 305 24.35 21.99 11.10
C GLU A 305 23.44 20.83 11.47
N LEU A 306 24.02 19.70 11.93
CA LEU A 306 23.25 18.55 12.43
C LEU A 306 22.35 18.87 13.63
N GLN A 307 22.60 19.98 14.35
CA GLN A 307 21.79 20.42 15.49
C GLN A 307 20.64 21.37 15.09
N LYS A 308 20.63 21.87 13.86
CA LYS A 308 19.50 22.64 13.37
C LYS A 308 18.25 21.76 13.38
N PRO A 309 17.12 22.17 13.97
CA PRO A 309 15.93 21.33 14.09
C PRO A 309 15.39 20.80 12.76
N ALA A 310 15.45 21.61 11.69
CA ALA A 310 15.04 21.21 10.35
C ALA A 310 15.93 20.10 9.77
N VAL A 311 17.26 20.19 9.97
CA VAL A 311 18.24 19.18 9.53
C VAL A 311 18.04 17.88 10.31
N ALA A 312 17.89 17.97 11.64
CA ALA A 312 17.63 16.79 12.47
C ALA A 312 16.34 16.07 12.06
N ALA A 313 15.27 16.83 11.77
CA ALA A 313 14.00 16.29 11.29
C ALA A 313 14.17 15.62 9.91
N GLY A 314 14.91 16.29 9.00
CA GLY A 314 15.21 15.76 7.67
C GLY A 314 15.96 14.44 7.69
N LEU A 315 16.97 14.32 8.54
CA LEU A 315 17.75 13.09 8.72
C LEU A 315 16.87 11.94 9.21
N VAL A 316 16.05 12.16 10.24
CA VAL A 316 15.14 11.13 10.75
C VAL A 316 14.21 10.63 9.65
N VAL A 317 13.55 11.53 8.92
CA VAL A 317 12.59 11.17 7.87
C VAL A 317 13.28 10.50 6.68
N SER A 318 14.40 11.07 6.21
CA SER A 318 15.17 10.54 5.06
C SER A 318 15.68 9.12 5.31
N GLU A 319 16.24 8.85 6.48
CA GLU A 319 16.74 7.52 6.83
C GLU A 319 15.60 6.51 6.96
N ILE A 320 14.47 6.89 7.56
CA ILE A 320 13.28 6.01 7.65
C ILE A 320 12.71 5.71 6.26
N ILE A 321 12.60 6.70 5.37
CA ILE A 321 12.11 6.48 4.00
C ILE A 321 13.07 5.56 3.24
N SER A 322 14.39 5.79 3.33
CA SER A 322 15.40 4.97 2.65
C SER A 322 15.36 3.51 3.11
N PHE A 323 15.24 3.29 4.43
CA PHE A 323 15.03 1.96 5.00
C PHE A 323 13.73 1.33 4.49
N GLY A 324 12.64 2.10 4.53
CA GLY A 324 11.32 1.65 4.08
C GLY A 324 11.29 1.26 2.61
N ASP A 325 11.85 2.08 1.72
CA ASP A 325 11.95 1.78 0.30
C ASP A 325 12.75 0.49 0.03
N THR A 326 13.78 0.24 0.84
CA THR A 326 14.55 -1.00 0.74
C THR A 326 13.74 -2.21 1.21
N ALA A 327 13.05 -2.09 2.34
CA ALA A 327 12.19 -3.13 2.88
C ALA A 327 11.02 -3.44 1.92
N GLU A 328 10.34 -2.42 1.40
CA GLU A 328 9.26 -2.55 0.41
C GLU A 328 9.73 -3.31 -0.84
N ARG A 329 10.90 -2.99 -1.40
CA ARG A 329 11.45 -3.70 -2.57
C ARG A 329 11.73 -5.17 -2.30
N ILE A 330 12.32 -5.49 -1.13
CA ILE A 330 12.60 -6.89 -0.77
C ILE A 330 11.29 -7.68 -0.63
N LEU A 331 10.29 -7.09 0.03
CA LEU A 331 8.97 -7.70 0.22
C LEU A 331 8.20 -7.85 -1.09
N GLU A 332 8.27 -6.84 -1.98
CA GLU A 332 7.69 -6.90 -3.33
C GLU A 332 8.23 -8.10 -4.10
N VAL A 333 9.56 -8.22 -4.19
CA VAL A 333 10.20 -9.34 -4.91
C VAL A 333 9.75 -10.67 -4.35
N LEU A 334 9.86 -10.83 -3.02
CA LEU A 334 9.50 -12.06 -2.35
C LEU A 334 8.04 -12.44 -2.62
N LEU A 335 7.12 -11.51 -2.43
CA LEU A 335 5.68 -11.79 -2.54
C LEU A 335 5.22 -11.95 -3.98
N VAL A 336 5.75 -11.17 -4.92
CA VAL A 336 5.40 -11.31 -6.34
C VAL A 336 5.96 -12.60 -6.93
N VAL A 337 7.17 -13.00 -6.55
CA VAL A 337 7.71 -14.33 -6.91
C VAL A 337 6.85 -15.45 -6.32
N LEU A 338 6.41 -15.32 -5.07
CA LEU A 338 5.49 -16.30 -4.46
C LEU A 338 4.16 -16.39 -5.22
N VAL A 339 3.57 -15.27 -5.64
CA VAL A 339 2.38 -15.28 -6.52
C VAL A 339 2.66 -16.06 -7.80
N GLY A 340 3.80 -15.81 -8.45
CA GLY A 340 4.22 -16.53 -9.66
C GLY A 340 4.34 -18.03 -9.45
N ILE A 341 4.87 -18.46 -8.30
CA ILE A 341 4.96 -19.90 -7.95
C ILE A 341 3.56 -20.48 -7.72
N CYS A 342 2.67 -19.74 -7.04
CA CYS A 342 1.32 -20.22 -6.72
C CYS A 342 0.41 -20.35 -7.95
N ILE A 343 0.66 -19.61 -9.03
CA ILE A 343 -0.11 -19.72 -10.29
C ILE A 343 -0.15 -21.15 -10.82
N ALA A 344 0.94 -21.89 -10.70
CA ALA A 344 1.00 -23.28 -11.18
C ALA A 344 -0.05 -24.22 -10.56
N SER A 345 -0.43 -23.94 -9.30
CA SER A 345 -1.38 -24.78 -8.56
C SER A 345 -2.77 -24.14 -8.46
N HIS A 346 -2.88 -22.81 -8.65
CA HIS A 346 -4.09 -22.05 -8.34
C HIS A 346 -4.55 -21.13 -9.49
N TRP A 347 -4.24 -21.46 -10.76
CA TRP A 347 -4.77 -20.72 -11.90
C TRP A 347 -6.23 -21.06 -12.17
N ASP A 348 -7.07 -20.02 -12.29
CA ASP A 348 -8.49 -20.16 -12.62
C ASP A 348 -8.89 -19.22 -13.77
N TRP A 349 -9.33 -19.78 -14.90
CA TRP A 349 -9.74 -19.01 -16.07
C TRP A 349 -10.96 -18.12 -15.83
N ARG A 350 -11.79 -18.41 -14.81
CA ARG A 350 -12.91 -17.57 -14.40
C ARG A 350 -12.45 -16.21 -13.90
N ALA A 351 -11.19 -16.08 -13.51
CA ALA A 351 -10.58 -14.80 -13.14
C ALA A 351 -10.49 -13.82 -14.32
N ALA A 352 -10.34 -14.30 -15.57
CA ALA A 352 -10.21 -13.42 -16.73
C ALA A 352 -11.46 -12.54 -16.97
N PRO A 353 -12.69 -13.08 -17.06
CA PRO A 353 -13.89 -12.23 -17.19
C PRO A 353 -14.13 -11.37 -15.93
N LEU A 354 -13.85 -11.87 -14.73
CA LEU A 354 -13.96 -11.07 -13.51
C LEU A 354 -12.97 -9.89 -13.52
N ALA A 355 -11.71 -10.11 -13.87
CA ALA A 355 -10.70 -9.07 -13.98
C ALA A 355 -11.07 -8.02 -15.04
N LEU A 356 -11.57 -8.46 -16.21
CA LEU A 356 -12.02 -7.58 -17.26
C LEU A 356 -13.16 -6.66 -16.76
N VAL A 357 -14.19 -7.23 -16.16
CA VAL A 357 -15.32 -6.45 -15.65
C VAL A 357 -14.87 -5.55 -14.49
N PHE A 358 -14.02 -6.05 -13.60
CA PHE A 358 -13.53 -5.30 -12.45
C PHE A 358 -12.67 -4.09 -12.84
N PHE A 359 -11.64 -4.28 -13.66
CA PHE A 359 -10.69 -3.23 -13.98
C PHE A 359 -11.20 -2.25 -15.04
N PHE A 360 -12.05 -2.70 -15.97
CA PHE A 360 -12.52 -1.84 -17.07
C PHE A 360 -13.92 -1.26 -16.84
N ILE A 361 -14.73 -1.87 -15.98
CA ILE A 361 -16.14 -1.42 -15.78
C ILE A 361 -16.36 -0.99 -14.35
N ILE A 362 -16.27 -1.91 -13.37
CA ILE A 362 -16.70 -1.66 -11.99
C ILE A 362 -15.91 -0.49 -11.40
N ARG A 363 -14.60 -0.61 -11.32
CA ARG A 363 -13.77 0.40 -10.67
C ARG A 363 -13.77 1.74 -11.40
N PRO A 364 -13.57 1.83 -12.74
CA PRO A 364 -13.66 3.10 -13.45
C PRO A 364 -15.02 3.78 -13.31
N LEU A 365 -16.11 3.01 -13.40
CA LEU A 365 -17.47 3.53 -13.26
C LEU A 365 -17.67 4.21 -11.91
N PHE A 366 -17.33 3.53 -10.80
CA PHE A 366 -17.51 4.09 -9.48
C PHE A 366 -16.52 5.21 -9.17
N ALA A 367 -15.28 5.15 -9.68
CA ALA A 367 -14.36 6.27 -9.60
C ALA A 367 -14.93 7.50 -10.31
N GLN A 368 -15.43 7.38 -11.55
CA GLN A 368 -16.08 8.48 -12.25
C GLN A 368 -17.27 9.03 -11.47
N LEU A 369 -18.15 8.18 -10.96
CA LEU A 369 -19.35 8.58 -10.25
C LEU A 369 -19.06 9.34 -8.96
N PHE A 370 -18.16 8.82 -8.13
CA PHE A 370 -17.92 9.37 -6.80
C PHE A 370 -16.88 10.49 -6.77
N LEU A 371 -16.02 10.62 -7.79
CA LEU A 371 -15.01 11.68 -7.85
C LEU A 371 -15.49 12.98 -8.55
N ILE A 372 -16.72 13.04 -9.08
CA ILE A 372 -17.25 14.22 -9.79
C ILE A 372 -17.13 15.52 -8.97
N LYS A 373 -17.29 15.47 -7.65
CA LYS A 373 -17.23 16.63 -6.76
C LYS A 373 -15.85 16.81 -6.07
N THR A 374 -14.82 16.14 -6.56
CA THR A 374 -13.45 16.36 -6.08
C THR A 374 -12.71 17.35 -6.99
N PRO A 375 -11.65 17.99 -6.50
CA PRO A 375 -10.87 18.93 -7.32
C PRO A 375 -9.94 18.18 -8.30
N THR A 376 -10.44 17.14 -8.97
CA THR A 376 -9.71 16.31 -9.95
C THR A 376 -10.29 16.54 -11.35
N GLY A 377 -9.42 16.66 -12.35
CA GLY A 377 -9.82 16.74 -13.75
C GLY A 377 -10.38 15.41 -14.29
N ASN A 378 -11.06 15.46 -15.45
CA ASN A 378 -11.62 14.23 -16.06
C ASN A 378 -10.56 13.16 -16.33
N VAL A 379 -9.39 13.55 -16.84
CA VAL A 379 -8.28 12.64 -17.11
C VAL A 379 -7.79 12.00 -15.80
N GLN A 380 -7.60 12.81 -14.75
CA GLN A 380 -7.19 12.30 -13.43
C GLN A 380 -8.19 11.28 -12.88
N ARG A 381 -9.51 11.51 -13.03
CA ARG A 381 -10.53 10.55 -12.55
C ARG A 381 -10.47 9.21 -13.31
N TRP A 382 -10.23 9.25 -14.63
CA TRP A 382 -10.03 8.03 -15.39
C TRP A 382 -8.79 7.28 -14.94
N LEU A 383 -7.67 7.99 -14.68
CA LEU A 383 -6.44 7.41 -14.18
C LEU A 383 -6.60 6.84 -12.77
N LEU A 384 -7.30 7.54 -11.87
CA LEU A 384 -7.65 7.05 -10.53
C LEU A 384 -8.52 5.79 -10.58
N GLY A 385 -9.42 5.70 -11.54
CA GLY A 385 -10.20 4.49 -11.81
C GLY A 385 -9.35 3.35 -12.37
N TRP A 386 -8.39 3.66 -13.23
CA TRP A 386 -7.51 2.68 -13.86
C TRP A 386 -6.47 2.10 -12.92
N PHE A 387 -5.70 2.96 -12.21
CA PHE A 387 -4.59 2.55 -11.36
C PHE A 387 -5.02 1.91 -10.03
N GLY A 388 -5.91 0.94 -10.11
CA GLY A 388 -6.32 0.13 -8.96
C GLY A 388 -5.57 -1.19 -8.89
N ILE A 389 -4.23 -1.16 -8.75
CA ILE A 389 -3.38 -2.35 -8.76
C ILE A 389 -3.68 -3.23 -7.55
N ARG A 390 -3.90 -4.53 -7.76
CA ARG A 390 -4.16 -5.51 -6.70
C ARG A 390 -2.90 -6.34 -6.43
N GLY A 391 -2.62 -6.61 -5.15
CA GLY A 391 -1.38 -7.28 -4.79
C GLY A 391 -1.36 -7.82 -3.37
N ILE A 392 -0.41 -7.34 -2.57
CA ILE A 392 -0.04 -7.89 -1.26
C ILE A 392 -1.21 -7.86 -0.27
N GLY A 393 -1.97 -6.76 -0.20
CA GLY A 393 -3.14 -6.66 0.66
C GLY A 393 -4.18 -7.74 0.37
N SER A 394 -4.45 -8.05 -0.92
CA SER A 394 -5.35 -9.14 -1.31
C SER A 394 -4.85 -10.51 -0.84
N LEU A 395 -3.52 -10.73 -0.87
CA LEU A 395 -2.92 -11.99 -0.39
C LEU A 395 -3.05 -12.14 1.13
N TYR A 396 -2.85 -11.04 1.86
CA TYR A 396 -3.04 -11.02 3.30
C TYR A 396 -4.49 -11.37 3.68
N TYR A 397 -5.48 -10.69 3.09
CA TYR A 397 -6.89 -10.94 3.40
C TYR A 397 -7.36 -12.34 3.02
N LEU A 398 -6.83 -12.89 1.93
CA LEU A 398 -7.06 -14.29 1.56
C LEU A 398 -6.53 -15.22 2.66
N SER A 399 -5.28 -15.04 3.09
CA SER A 399 -4.64 -15.89 4.09
C SER A 399 -5.30 -15.77 5.45
N TYR A 400 -5.67 -14.55 5.84
CA TYR A 400 -6.47 -14.29 7.02
C TYR A 400 -7.82 -15.03 6.97
N ALA A 401 -8.53 -14.95 5.87
CA ALA A 401 -9.81 -15.63 5.71
C ALA A 401 -9.67 -17.16 5.81
N LEU A 402 -8.63 -17.73 5.21
CA LEU A 402 -8.33 -19.16 5.31
C LEU A 402 -8.01 -19.62 6.74
N ASN A 403 -7.38 -18.77 7.56
CA ASN A 403 -7.09 -19.07 8.96
C ASN A 403 -8.29 -18.82 9.88
N HIS A 404 -9.25 -17.98 9.47
CA HIS A 404 -10.37 -17.53 10.28
C HIS A 404 -11.75 -17.98 9.79
N GLY A 405 -11.83 -19.19 9.19
CA GLY A 405 -13.10 -19.86 8.97
C GLY A 405 -13.56 -19.98 7.52
N LEU A 406 -12.80 -19.55 6.54
CA LEU A 406 -13.12 -19.83 5.13
C LEU A 406 -12.84 -21.29 4.82
N THR A 407 -13.89 -22.11 4.80
CA THR A 407 -13.86 -23.54 4.43
C THR A 407 -14.66 -23.80 3.16
N THR A 408 -15.82 -23.18 3.03
CA THR A 408 -16.70 -23.30 1.86
C THR A 408 -16.08 -22.61 0.66
N GLN A 409 -15.91 -23.32 -0.46
CA GLN A 409 -15.32 -22.79 -1.69
C GLN A 409 -13.96 -22.10 -1.47
N ALA A 410 -13.15 -22.58 -0.52
CA ALA A 410 -11.84 -22.01 -0.21
C ALA A 410 -10.89 -22.07 -1.42
N GLU A 411 -10.91 -23.18 -2.16
CA GLU A 411 -10.12 -23.38 -3.39
C GLU A 411 -10.50 -22.36 -4.49
N ASP A 412 -11.80 -22.09 -4.67
CA ASP A 412 -12.28 -21.08 -5.61
C ASP A 412 -11.78 -19.68 -5.22
N ALA A 413 -11.88 -19.33 -3.94
CA ALA A 413 -11.42 -18.04 -3.43
C ALA A 413 -9.91 -17.85 -3.60
N VAL A 414 -9.12 -18.89 -3.31
CA VAL A 414 -7.65 -18.90 -3.50
C VAL A 414 -7.32 -18.72 -4.98
N SER A 415 -7.88 -19.59 -5.84
CA SER A 415 -7.53 -19.60 -7.25
C SER A 415 -7.94 -18.31 -7.96
N LEU A 416 -9.13 -17.78 -7.68
CA LEU A 416 -9.57 -16.51 -8.23
C LEU A 416 -8.71 -15.33 -7.74
N THR A 417 -8.36 -15.29 -6.44
CA THR A 417 -7.55 -14.20 -5.89
C THR A 417 -6.14 -14.21 -6.50
N ILE A 418 -5.45 -15.36 -6.49
CA ILE A 418 -4.10 -15.48 -7.08
C ILE A 418 -4.11 -15.11 -8.55
N SER A 419 -5.09 -15.62 -9.32
CA SER A 419 -5.20 -15.33 -10.76
C SER A 419 -5.47 -13.85 -11.02
N ILE A 420 -6.35 -13.19 -10.25
CA ILE A 420 -6.66 -11.76 -10.43
C ILE A 420 -5.49 -10.88 -10.04
N VAL A 421 -4.78 -11.20 -8.95
CA VAL A 421 -3.55 -10.49 -8.57
C VAL A 421 -2.50 -10.61 -9.67
N ALA A 422 -2.29 -11.80 -10.22
CA ALA A 422 -1.35 -12.01 -11.33
C ALA A 422 -1.76 -11.22 -12.58
N ILE A 423 -3.04 -11.26 -12.96
CA ILE A 423 -3.58 -10.47 -14.09
C ILE A 423 -3.37 -8.96 -13.81
N SER A 424 -3.63 -8.50 -12.60
CA SER A 424 -3.43 -7.11 -12.19
C SER A 424 -1.97 -6.67 -12.35
N ILE A 425 -1.02 -7.47 -11.87
CA ILE A 425 0.43 -7.21 -11.99
C ILE A 425 0.83 -7.07 -13.46
N VAL A 426 0.40 -7.98 -14.32
CA VAL A 426 0.74 -7.94 -15.74
C VAL A 426 0.06 -6.76 -16.44
N LEU A 427 -1.25 -6.58 -16.25
CA LEU A 427 -2.03 -5.54 -16.90
C LEU A 427 -1.50 -4.14 -16.57
N HIS A 428 -1.37 -3.83 -15.29
CA HIS A 428 -0.89 -2.53 -14.85
C HIS A 428 0.62 -2.39 -15.06
N GLY A 429 1.39 -3.47 -14.91
CA GLY A 429 2.82 -3.47 -15.15
C GLY A 429 3.22 -3.09 -16.57
N VAL A 430 2.40 -3.42 -17.57
CA VAL A 430 2.64 -3.04 -18.98
C VAL A 430 2.04 -1.66 -19.31
N THR A 431 0.95 -1.26 -18.64
CA THR A 431 0.21 -0.04 -19.01
C THR A 431 0.61 1.18 -18.19
N ALA A 432 1.16 1.04 -16.97
CA ALA A 432 1.42 2.15 -16.06
C ALA A 432 2.40 3.17 -16.65
N GLN A 433 3.57 2.75 -17.06
CA GLN A 433 4.61 3.64 -17.63
C GLN A 433 4.15 4.42 -18.86
N PRO A 434 3.58 3.77 -19.91
CA PRO A 434 3.08 4.47 -21.08
C PRO A 434 1.98 5.48 -20.80
N ILE A 435 1.07 5.13 -19.89
CA ILE A 435 -0.05 6.02 -19.52
C ILE A 435 0.47 7.20 -18.71
N LEU A 436 1.35 6.96 -17.72
CA LEU A 436 1.91 8.01 -16.87
C LEU A 436 2.74 9.00 -17.69
N SER A 437 3.60 8.51 -18.59
CA SER A 437 4.41 9.40 -19.45
C SER A 437 3.58 10.30 -20.37
N ARG A 438 2.40 9.83 -20.82
CA ARG A 438 1.45 10.67 -21.57
C ARG A 438 0.79 11.72 -20.67
N TYR A 439 0.42 11.34 -19.46
CA TYR A 439 -0.18 12.24 -18.48
C TYR A 439 0.79 13.37 -18.09
N GLU A 440 2.05 13.05 -17.81
CA GLU A 440 3.07 14.04 -17.46
C GLU A 440 3.36 15.04 -18.60
N LYS A 441 3.35 14.57 -19.86
CA LYS A 441 3.47 15.45 -21.02
C LYS A 441 2.29 16.42 -21.14
N MET A 442 1.06 15.94 -20.87
CA MET A 442 -0.13 16.79 -20.88
C MET A 442 -0.04 17.91 -19.82
N ILE A 443 0.35 17.57 -18.58
CA ILE A 443 0.47 18.58 -17.52
C ILE A 443 1.52 19.64 -17.87
N LYS A 444 2.67 19.23 -18.39
CA LYS A 444 3.73 20.17 -18.82
C LYS A 444 3.25 21.12 -19.89
N THR A 445 2.49 20.64 -20.87
CA THR A 445 1.93 21.48 -21.94
C THR A 445 0.84 22.44 -21.46
N GLU A 446 0.11 22.10 -20.39
CA GLU A 446 -0.90 22.99 -19.78
C GLU A 446 -0.28 24.06 -18.87
N SER A 447 0.96 23.88 -18.42
CA SER A 447 1.70 24.81 -17.56
C SER A 447 2.59 25.81 -18.33
N GLU A 448 2.86 25.54 -19.60
CA GLU A 448 3.50 26.45 -20.58
C GLU A 448 2.44 27.31 -21.30
#